data_1a292a02dd14f34e933eaae498e98374
#
_entry.id   1a292a02dd14f34e933eaae498e98374
#
_cell.length_a   1.000
_cell.length_b   1.000
_cell.length_c   1.000
_cell.angle_alpha   90.00
_cell.angle_beta   90.00
_cell.angle_gamma   90.00
#
_symmetry.space_group_name_H-M   'P 1'
#
loop_
_entity.id
_entity.type
_entity.pdbx_description
1 polymer ?
#
loop_
_entity_poly.entity_id
_entity_poly.type
_entity_poly.pdbx_seq_one_letter_code
_entity_poly.pdbx_strand_id
1 'polypeptide(L)'
;MRAIVLLLAITLTACTRDIPHYRPIAVPGGLTAAVAAPEKPDPQSATQRDVARYLIEQHQALTTCNARLTVIRQWSEQWTRPTAPQR
;
A
#
# COMPACT_ATOMS: atom_id res chain seq x y z
N MET A 1 6.52 -28.24 -50.06
CA MET A 1 7.38 -28.15 -48.88
C MET A 1 7.68 -26.71 -48.48
N ARG A 2 8.05 -25.83 -49.40
CA ARG A 2 8.33 -24.42 -49.06
C ARG A 2 7.12 -23.64 -48.54
N ALA A 3 5.90 -23.91 -49.03
CA ALA A 3 4.67 -23.27 -48.57
C ALA A 3 4.26 -23.68 -47.14
N ILE A 4 4.56 -24.92 -46.75
CA ILE A 4 4.25 -25.45 -45.43
C ILE A 4 5.17 -24.83 -44.37
N VAL A 5 6.44 -24.62 -44.70
CA VAL A 5 7.42 -23.97 -43.82
C VAL A 5 7.06 -22.49 -43.57
N LEU A 6 6.58 -21.79 -44.60
CA LEU A 6 6.10 -20.42 -44.49
C LEU A 6 4.83 -20.29 -43.63
N LEU A 7 3.90 -21.24 -43.76
CA LEU A 7 2.69 -21.28 -42.93
C LEU A 7 3.02 -21.56 -41.45
N LEU A 8 3.99 -22.43 -41.17
CA LEU A 8 4.45 -22.70 -39.80
C LEU A 8 5.14 -21.47 -39.15
N ALA A 9 5.89 -20.69 -39.94
CA ALA A 9 6.56 -19.49 -39.45
C ALA A 9 5.56 -18.37 -39.03
N ILE A 10 4.42 -18.29 -39.71
CA ILE A 10 3.37 -17.29 -39.42
C ILE A 10 2.63 -17.64 -38.14
N THR A 11 2.46 -18.89 -37.78
CA THR A 11 1.77 -19.30 -36.55
C THR A 11 2.60 -19.10 -35.30
N LEU A 12 3.92 -19.06 -35.41
CA LEU A 12 4.81 -18.81 -34.27
C LEU A 12 4.84 -17.33 -33.82
N THR A 13 4.50 -16.39 -34.70
CA THR A 13 4.48 -14.97 -34.38
C THR A 13 3.21 -14.52 -33.69
N ALA A 14 2.15 -15.35 -33.70
CA ALA A 14 0.85 -15.00 -33.08
C ALA A 14 0.81 -15.19 -31.55
N CYS A 15 1.87 -15.70 -30.92
CA CYS A 15 1.91 -16.00 -29.49
C CYS A 15 2.62 -14.94 -28.64
N THR A 16 3.04 -13.81 -29.18
CA THR A 16 3.59 -12.69 -28.43
C THR A 16 2.43 -11.90 -27.81
N ARG A 17 2.11 -12.22 -26.56
CA ARG A 17 1.22 -11.39 -25.76
C ARG A 17 2.01 -10.21 -25.22
N ASP A 18 1.51 -9.01 -25.44
CA ASP A 18 2.01 -7.83 -24.74
C ASP A 18 1.78 -8.02 -23.25
N ILE A 19 2.87 -8.15 -22.50
CA ILE A 19 2.81 -8.20 -21.05
C ILE A 19 2.49 -6.77 -20.58
N PRO A 20 1.35 -6.53 -19.89
CA PRO A 20 1.05 -5.21 -19.41
C PRO A 20 2.16 -4.76 -18.44
N HIS A 21 2.78 -3.63 -18.74
CA HIS A 21 3.75 -3.01 -17.86
C HIS A 21 3.01 -2.43 -16.65
N TYR A 22 3.08 -3.10 -15.51
CA TYR A 22 2.60 -2.55 -14.26
C TYR A 22 3.58 -1.46 -13.80
N ARG A 23 3.13 -0.21 -13.82
CA ARG A 23 3.86 0.85 -13.15
C ARG A 23 3.55 0.78 -11.66
N PRO A 24 4.55 0.58 -10.79
CA PRO A 24 4.30 0.64 -9.36
C PRO A 24 3.88 2.07 -9.00
N ILE A 25 2.72 2.20 -8.38
CA ILE A 25 2.22 3.48 -7.88
C ILE A 25 2.71 3.60 -6.44
N ALA A 26 3.55 4.60 -6.18
CA ALA A 26 4.05 4.83 -4.84
C ALA A 26 2.94 5.33 -3.92
N VAL A 27 2.87 4.78 -2.72
CA VAL A 27 1.98 5.29 -1.67
C VAL A 27 2.44 6.70 -1.27
N PRO A 28 1.52 7.67 -1.11
CA PRO A 28 1.90 9.01 -0.64
C PRO A 28 2.72 8.96 0.65
N GLY A 29 3.87 9.66 0.67
CA GLY A 29 4.82 9.59 1.78
C GLY A 29 4.26 10.01 3.13
N GLY A 30 3.29 10.92 3.15
CA GLY A 30 2.61 11.33 4.39
C GLY A 30 1.81 10.21 5.06
N LEU A 31 1.36 9.21 4.30
CA LEU A 31 0.62 8.06 4.83
C LEU A 31 1.54 6.98 5.39
N THR A 32 2.77 6.92 4.91
CA THR A 32 3.77 5.93 5.33
C THR A 32 4.77 6.48 6.34
N ALA A 33 4.70 7.77 6.65
CA ALA A 33 5.56 8.38 7.64
C ALA A 33 5.33 7.77 9.03
N ALA A 34 6.41 7.47 9.72
CA ALA A 34 6.33 6.93 11.07
C ALA A 34 5.67 7.94 12.02
N VAL A 35 4.80 7.44 12.89
CA VAL A 35 4.24 8.23 14.00
C VAL A 35 5.19 8.10 15.18
N ALA A 36 5.66 9.22 15.71
CA ALA A 36 6.56 9.21 16.86
C ALA A 36 5.85 8.64 18.09
N ALA A 37 6.50 7.67 18.73
CA ALA A 37 6.03 7.15 20.00
C ALA A 37 6.26 8.21 21.11
N PRO A 38 5.32 8.38 22.04
CA PRO A 38 5.53 9.28 23.18
C PRO A 38 6.64 8.75 24.08
N GLU A 39 7.35 9.68 24.72
CA GLU A 39 8.39 9.34 25.66
C GLU A 39 7.81 8.69 26.91
N LYS A 40 8.36 7.52 27.25
CA LYS A 40 7.94 6.76 28.42
C LYS A 40 8.35 7.50 29.69
N PRO A 41 7.44 7.76 30.65
CA PRO A 41 7.82 8.40 31.91
C PRO A 41 8.74 7.53 32.75
N ASP A 42 9.65 8.17 33.51
CA ASP A 42 10.55 7.49 34.41
C ASP A 42 9.75 6.81 35.54
N PRO A 43 9.85 5.48 35.70
CA PRO A 43 9.07 4.75 36.71
C PRO A 43 9.40 5.17 38.15
N GLN A 44 10.59 5.76 38.38
CA GLN A 44 11.00 6.17 39.74
C GLN A 44 10.50 7.58 40.14
N SER A 45 10.26 8.46 39.16
CA SER A 45 9.88 9.84 39.39
C SER A 45 8.51 10.23 38.84
N ALA A 46 7.89 9.35 38.05
CA ALA A 46 6.61 9.65 37.40
C ALA A 46 5.46 9.77 38.39
N THR A 47 4.68 10.83 38.24
CA THR A 47 3.42 11.00 38.94
C THR A 47 2.28 10.30 38.19
N GLN A 48 1.13 10.12 38.83
CA GLN A 48 -0.07 9.61 38.16
C GLN A 48 -0.49 10.51 36.99
N ARG A 49 -0.27 11.82 37.11
CA ARG A 49 -0.53 12.75 36.00
C ARG A 49 0.36 12.46 34.79
N ASP A 50 1.64 12.16 35.02
CA ASP A 50 2.58 11.87 33.98
C ASP A 50 2.19 10.56 33.22
N VAL A 51 1.76 9.56 33.99
CA VAL A 51 1.26 8.30 33.41
C VAL A 51 -0.02 8.54 32.61
N ALA A 52 -0.97 9.30 33.15
CA ALA A 52 -2.21 9.63 32.45
C ALA A 52 -1.94 10.39 31.14
N ARG A 53 -1.02 11.36 31.16
CA ARG A 53 -0.59 12.09 29.95
C ARG A 53 0.03 11.14 28.92
N TYR A 54 0.90 10.26 29.34
CA TYR A 54 1.52 9.26 28.47
C TYR A 54 0.48 8.36 27.80
N LEU A 55 -0.51 7.90 28.54
CA LEU A 55 -1.60 7.07 27.98
C LEU A 55 -2.44 7.83 26.95
N ILE A 56 -2.72 9.12 27.19
CA ILE A 56 -3.43 9.96 26.23
C ILE A 56 -2.60 10.16 24.98
N GLU A 57 -1.32 10.44 25.10
CA GLU A 57 -0.40 10.61 23.96
C GLU A 57 -0.26 9.31 23.15
N GLN A 58 -0.17 8.16 23.82
CA GLN A 58 -0.17 6.86 23.15
C GLN A 58 -1.48 6.63 22.38
N HIS A 59 -2.60 6.93 23.00
CA HIS A 59 -3.90 6.80 22.34
C HIS A 59 -3.99 7.67 21.10
N GLN A 60 -3.53 8.92 21.18
CA GLN A 60 -3.50 9.84 20.04
C GLN A 60 -2.59 9.33 18.91
N ALA A 61 -1.39 8.85 19.27
CA ALA A 61 -0.46 8.29 18.29
C ALA A 61 -1.06 7.06 17.59
N LEU A 62 -1.70 6.18 18.33
CA LEU A 62 -2.36 5.00 17.79
C LEU A 62 -3.54 5.38 16.89
N THR A 63 -4.35 6.34 17.30
CA THR A 63 -5.47 6.86 16.51
C THR A 63 -4.99 7.44 15.18
N THR A 64 -3.91 8.23 15.21
CA THR A 64 -3.29 8.78 14.00
C THR A 64 -2.78 7.67 13.07
N CYS A 65 -2.10 6.67 13.64
CA CYS A 65 -1.59 5.54 12.88
C CYS A 65 -2.73 4.75 12.23
N ASN A 66 -3.79 4.45 12.97
CA ASN A 66 -4.95 3.73 12.45
C ASN A 66 -5.69 4.53 11.37
N ALA A 67 -5.80 5.85 11.51
CA ALA A 67 -6.38 6.72 10.50
C ALA A 67 -5.60 6.65 9.19
N ARG A 68 -4.27 6.68 9.25
CA ARG A 68 -3.41 6.52 8.07
C ARG A 68 -3.57 5.16 7.42
N LEU A 69 -3.64 4.09 8.20
CA LEU A 69 -3.88 2.74 7.69
C LEU A 69 -5.23 2.62 6.98
N THR A 70 -6.27 3.27 7.51
CA THR A 70 -7.58 3.31 6.87
C THR A 70 -7.51 4.01 5.50
N VAL A 71 -6.81 5.12 5.41
CA VAL A 71 -6.63 5.84 4.14
C VAL A 71 -5.81 5.00 3.15
N ILE A 72 -4.74 4.35 3.60
CA ILE A 72 -3.94 3.45 2.77
C ILE A 72 -4.80 2.30 2.23
N ARG A 73 -5.65 1.72 3.06
CA ARG A 73 -6.55 0.66 2.62
C ARG A 73 -7.52 1.15 1.55
N GLN A 74 -8.16 2.29 1.76
CA GLN A 74 -9.06 2.89 0.77
C GLN A 74 -8.35 3.19 -0.54
N TRP A 75 -7.14 3.73 -0.46
CA TRP A 75 -6.29 3.99 -1.61
C TRP A 75 -5.95 2.70 -2.36
N SER A 76 -5.55 1.65 -1.65
CA SER A 76 -5.27 0.34 -2.22
C SER A 76 -6.49 -0.27 -2.92
N GLU A 77 -7.66 -0.22 -2.27
CA GLU A 77 -8.91 -0.73 -2.83
C GLU A 77 -9.30 0.00 -4.12
N GLN A 78 -9.01 1.29 -4.21
CA GLN A 78 -9.28 2.10 -5.39
C GLN A 78 -8.49 1.60 -6.61
N TRP A 79 -7.25 1.16 -6.41
CA TRP A 79 -6.37 0.68 -7.47
C TRP A 79 -6.50 -0.80 -7.78
N THR A 80 -7.05 -1.58 -6.85
CA THR A 80 -7.23 -3.03 -7.01
C THR A 80 -8.61 -3.41 -7.52
N ARG A 81 -9.56 -2.49 -7.58
CA ARG A 81 -10.86 -2.77 -8.18
C ARG A 81 -10.70 -3.14 -9.65
N PRO A 82 -11.17 -4.33 -10.05
CA PRO A 82 -11.25 -4.61 -11.47
C PRO A 82 -12.14 -3.55 -12.11
N THR A 83 -11.63 -2.89 -13.12
CA THR A 83 -12.43 -1.99 -13.95
C THR A 83 -13.64 -2.77 -14.42
N ALA A 84 -14.83 -2.36 -14.00
CA ALA A 84 -16.07 -2.93 -14.51
C ALA A 84 -16.03 -2.87 -16.03
N PRO A 85 -16.36 -3.97 -16.75
CA PRO A 85 -16.40 -3.91 -18.21
C PRO A 85 -17.34 -2.78 -18.61
N GLN A 86 -16.78 -1.78 -19.27
CA GLN A 86 -17.57 -0.69 -19.83
C GLN A 86 -18.39 -1.28 -20.96
N ARG A 87 -19.68 -1.28 -20.76
CA ARG A 87 -20.63 -1.63 -21.83
C ARG A 87 -20.89 -0.41 -22.72
#